data_17d3e3918bc55c689661157daaf3c2c3
#
_entry.id   17d3e3918bc55c689661157daaf3c2c3
#
_cell.length_a   1.000
_cell.length_b   1.000
_cell.length_c   1.000
_cell.angle_alpha   90.00
_cell.angle_beta   90.00
_cell.angle_gamma   90.00
#
_symmetry.space_group_name_H-M   'P 1'
#
loop_
_entity.id
_entity.type
_entity.pdbx_description
1 polymer ?
#
loop_
_entity_poly.entity_id
_entity_poly.type
_entity_poly.pdbx_seq_one_letter_code
_entity_poly.pdbx_strand_id
1 'polypeptide(L)'
;MSGQTPSWLKSSILFSKKVSEATKAQIKTVFPVSDFKPNTMHLGHPLLISHRDKSKAYNFIYQKFKSRLTLTKANLLNHAGRLTLIQSVFASIPIYYMNNMLFSKKLLAKITAIVRTFWWHGIQKDQHKKPMHYRSWDAICKTKNEGGLGIRKLELVNKGMLINTAWRLVYDSNSIVAKIIKAKYFPYASLWTAPTYVPKSTFWASILSIRHHLEKHVTIQLIEGNTSIWNQPWCPMWKDMHNLLNLEQTNYQIPDKISDLWMTNTKEWDACKITTLFGQQTLDVLLQIPLIPGDGPDILCWKPASSGICSSKSAYRVLATEEAANNPPACIPVQVLQILHKVWPDKSIQPRVKTFAWRLLRLALGTASRVHKKIPSIHEACSRCGNIEDEKHLFFECSFARAVWFASSIGLRVDALPSLERGLHIQIATILQQGPSQATTGMIFSIMWCLWKARNDLRFNNLNWSIDRVLHEAMAIDNAYCLPIQPGYESQHTHTPPPISNWPIPGATNAANTHMEDELKIFCDASVCLQNSPGSNQIGIGILVLSKSTRNVSSASFFQVAIRRTLEPLEAEARALLLGAKLAVALNLQVATLLTDNQVLASVIQARSPRTQPGHWSLRPVIAEFQELASKR
;
A
#
# COMPACT_ATOMS: atom_id res chain seq x y z
N MET A 1 -33.93 31.89 13.93
CA MET A 1 -34.05 30.70 14.79
C MET A 1 -34.11 29.48 13.88
N SER A 2 -33.46 28.37 14.22
CA SER A 2 -33.32 27.18 13.34
C SER A 2 -34.57 26.32 13.22
N GLY A 3 -35.66 26.63 13.97
CA GLY A 3 -36.85 25.80 14.04
C GLY A 3 -36.69 24.45 14.75
N GLN A 4 -35.49 24.16 15.29
CA GLN A 4 -35.20 22.90 15.99
C GLN A 4 -35.51 23.04 17.49
N THR A 5 -36.16 22.02 18.05
CA THR A 5 -36.44 21.93 19.49
C THR A 5 -35.44 20.94 20.15
N PRO A 6 -34.91 21.26 21.35
CA PRO A 6 -34.04 20.34 22.08
C PRO A 6 -34.80 19.06 22.50
N SER A 7 -34.16 17.92 22.31
CA SER A 7 -34.71 16.66 22.87
C SER A 7 -34.17 16.49 24.30
N TRP A 8 -35.02 16.77 25.29
CA TRP A 8 -34.63 16.67 26.72
C TRP A 8 -34.17 15.26 27.11
N LEU A 9 -34.76 14.21 26.53
CA LEU A 9 -34.39 12.81 26.78
C LEU A 9 -33.02 12.47 26.25
N LYS A 10 -32.54 13.14 25.20
CA LYS A 10 -31.21 12.92 24.61
C LYS A 10 -30.18 13.90 25.11
N SER A 11 -30.60 14.93 25.85
CA SER A 11 -29.72 15.97 26.38
C SER A 11 -29.27 15.61 27.80
N SER A 12 -28.06 16.05 28.15
CA SER A 12 -27.52 15.90 29.50
C SER A 12 -26.66 17.12 29.85
N ILE A 13 -26.56 17.44 31.14
CA ILE A 13 -25.79 18.58 31.61
C ILE A 13 -24.56 18.11 32.37
N LEU A 14 -23.42 18.74 32.11
CA LEU A 14 -22.16 18.53 32.83
C LEU A 14 -21.84 19.78 33.64
N PHE A 15 -21.82 19.66 34.95
CA PHE A 15 -21.43 20.73 35.84
C PHE A 15 -19.93 20.73 36.16
N SER A 16 -19.34 21.90 36.27
CA SER A 16 -18.00 22.04 36.84
C SER A 16 -18.02 21.62 38.33
N LYS A 17 -16.90 21.11 38.81
CA LYS A 17 -16.72 20.74 40.23
C LYS A 17 -16.91 21.89 41.22
N LYS A 18 -16.83 23.14 40.74
CA LYS A 18 -16.96 24.34 41.56
C LYS A 18 -18.40 24.85 41.68
N VAL A 19 -19.35 24.28 40.98
CA VAL A 19 -20.78 24.70 41.02
C VAL A 19 -21.45 24.09 42.26
N SER A 20 -22.10 24.95 43.06
CA SER A 20 -22.80 24.56 44.28
C SER A 20 -24.02 23.68 43.95
N GLU A 21 -24.44 22.79 44.86
CA GLU A 21 -25.60 21.92 44.67
C GLU A 21 -26.89 22.77 44.55
N ALA A 22 -27.01 23.89 45.25
CA ALA A 22 -28.15 24.81 45.11
C ALA A 22 -28.24 25.38 43.69
N THR A 23 -27.12 25.84 43.12
CA THR A 23 -27.08 26.32 41.74
C THR A 23 -27.38 25.22 40.74
N LYS A 24 -26.91 24.00 40.97
CA LYS A 24 -27.24 22.85 40.08
C LYS A 24 -28.75 22.56 40.09
N ALA A 25 -29.38 22.61 41.29
CA ALA A 25 -30.81 22.42 41.41
C ALA A 25 -31.59 23.49 40.64
N GLN A 26 -31.24 24.78 40.80
CA GLN A 26 -31.85 25.89 40.07
C GLN A 26 -31.73 25.73 38.55
N ILE A 27 -30.56 25.32 38.03
CA ILE A 27 -30.37 25.09 36.60
C ILE A 27 -31.22 23.93 36.09
N LYS A 28 -31.37 22.87 36.90
CA LYS A 28 -32.19 21.72 36.53
C LYS A 28 -33.70 22.00 36.51
N THR A 29 -34.16 22.97 37.23
CA THR A 29 -35.59 23.42 37.14
C THR A 29 -35.86 24.06 35.79
N VAL A 30 -34.89 24.80 35.23
CA VAL A 30 -35.01 25.44 33.92
C VAL A 30 -34.74 24.45 32.76
N PHE A 31 -33.78 23.57 32.95
CA PHE A 31 -33.37 22.56 31.96
C PHE A 31 -33.58 21.17 32.54
N PRO A 32 -34.75 20.54 32.29
CA PRO A 32 -35.10 19.22 32.84
C PRO A 32 -34.34 18.09 32.10
N VAL A 33 -33.03 18.10 32.22
CA VAL A 33 -32.12 17.14 31.59
C VAL A 33 -31.38 16.30 32.64
N SER A 34 -31.01 15.10 32.26
CA SER A 34 -30.26 14.19 33.13
C SER A 34 -28.82 14.68 33.34
N ASP A 35 -28.22 14.27 34.45
CA ASP A 35 -26.78 14.49 34.67
C ASP A 35 -25.95 13.76 33.61
N PHE A 36 -24.86 14.39 33.24
CA PHE A 36 -23.91 13.84 32.29
C PHE A 36 -23.29 12.55 32.85
N LYS A 37 -23.44 11.46 32.14
CA LYS A 37 -22.81 10.18 32.51
C LYS A 37 -21.39 10.11 31.93
N PRO A 38 -20.41 9.55 32.66
CA PRO A 38 -19.02 9.42 32.16
C PRO A 38 -18.90 8.67 30.83
N ASN A 39 -19.86 7.79 30.53
CA ASN A 39 -19.90 6.99 29.31
C ASN A 39 -20.77 7.61 28.20
N THR A 40 -21.15 8.89 28.33
CA THR A 40 -21.96 9.58 27.31
C THR A 40 -21.22 9.61 25.99
N MET A 41 -21.92 9.16 24.94
CA MET A 41 -21.38 9.09 23.58
C MET A 41 -22.02 10.17 22.71
N HIS A 42 -21.23 10.83 21.89
CA HIS A 42 -21.69 11.73 20.84
C HIS A 42 -21.18 11.25 19.49
N LEU A 43 -22.09 11.02 18.56
CA LEU A 43 -21.75 10.45 17.25
C LEU A 43 -20.86 9.20 17.36
N GLY A 44 -21.11 8.36 18.35
CA GLY A 44 -20.35 7.14 18.59
C GLY A 44 -18.99 7.32 19.28
N HIS A 45 -18.56 8.55 19.55
CA HIS A 45 -17.32 8.84 20.30
C HIS A 45 -17.61 9.19 21.76
N PRO A 46 -16.76 8.78 22.73
CA PRO A 46 -16.86 9.24 24.11
C PRO A 46 -16.63 10.75 24.18
N LEU A 47 -17.54 11.49 24.83
CA LEU A 47 -17.39 12.92 25.01
C LEU A 47 -16.28 13.28 26.00
N LEU A 48 -16.12 12.48 27.05
CA LEU A 48 -15.03 12.66 28.01
C LEU A 48 -13.93 11.63 27.76
N ILE A 49 -12.75 12.13 27.43
CA ILE A 49 -11.56 11.30 27.27
C ILE A 49 -10.55 11.73 28.33
N SER A 50 -10.29 10.84 29.28
CA SER A 50 -9.25 11.09 30.29
C SER A 50 -7.87 11.15 29.65
N HIS A 51 -7.12 12.24 29.94
CA HIS A 51 -5.73 12.36 29.51
C HIS A 51 -4.82 11.26 30.08
N ARG A 52 -5.13 10.74 31.30
CA ARG A 52 -4.32 9.73 31.98
C ARG A 52 -4.53 8.31 31.43
N ASP A 53 -5.74 7.99 30.99
CA ASP A 53 -6.05 6.62 30.49
C ASP A 53 -7.02 6.67 29.30
N LYS A 54 -6.48 7.01 28.14
CA LYS A 54 -7.22 6.99 26.87
C LYS A 54 -7.73 5.60 26.52
N SER A 55 -7.08 4.55 27.02
CA SER A 55 -7.48 3.17 26.70
C SER A 55 -8.82 2.78 27.35
N LYS A 56 -9.16 3.37 28.49
CA LYS A 56 -10.46 3.15 29.14
C LYS A 56 -11.62 3.70 28.32
N ALA A 57 -11.47 4.92 27.78
CA ALA A 57 -12.50 5.56 26.99
C ALA A 57 -12.91 4.74 25.75
N TYR A 58 -11.96 3.99 25.14
CA TYR A 58 -12.20 3.18 23.95
C TYR A 58 -12.24 1.66 24.21
N ASN A 59 -12.34 1.25 25.49
CA ASN A 59 -12.47 -0.17 25.84
C ASN A 59 -13.73 -0.82 25.26
N PHE A 60 -14.77 -0.05 24.97
CA PHE A 60 -15.97 -0.55 24.30
C PHE A 60 -15.67 -1.13 22.90
N ILE A 61 -14.63 -0.65 22.19
CA ILE A 61 -14.19 -1.24 20.93
C ILE A 61 -13.71 -2.69 21.17
N TYR A 62 -12.89 -2.91 22.21
CA TYR A 62 -12.48 -4.24 22.60
C TYR A 62 -13.68 -5.14 22.94
N GLN A 63 -14.72 -4.60 23.60
CA GLN A 63 -15.95 -5.34 23.87
C GLN A 63 -16.72 -5.65 22.58
N LYS A 64 -16.73 -4.75 21.61
CA LYS A 64 -17.31 -5.03 20.28
C LYS A 64 -16.60 -6.19 19.58
N PHE A 65 -15.28 -6.30 19.68
CA PHE A 65 -14.56 -7.47 19.16
C PHE A 65 -14.99 -8.76 19.86
N LYS A 66 -15.10 -8.75 21.19
CA LYS A 66 -15.55 -9.91 21.97
C LYS A 66 -16.99 -10.32 21.59
N SER A 67 -17.91 -9.37 21.56
CA SER A 67 -19.30 -9.67 21.24
C SER A 67 -19.48 -10.23 19.82
N ARG A 68 -18.75 -9.69 18.84
CA ARG A 68 -18.77 -10.23 17.47
C ARG A 68 -18.22 -11.65 17.39
N LEU A 69 -17.21 -11.99 18.17
CA LEU A 69 -16.70 -13.37 18.24
C LEU A 69 -17.75 -14.34 18.80
N THR A 70 -18.48 -13.93 19.83
CA THR A 70 -19.51 -14.80 20.45
C THR A 70 -20.77 -14.95 19.59
N LEU A 71 -21.16 -13.92 18.83
CA LEU A 71 -22.33 -13.93 17.96
C LEU A 71 -22.11 -14.74 16.67
N THR A 72 -20.89 -14.85 16.21
CA THR A 72 -20.58 -15.66 15.03
C THR A 72 -20.41 -17.11 15.44
N LYS A 73 -20.92 -18.05 14.62
CA LYS A 73 -20.61 -19.50 14.77
C LYS A 73 -19.13 -19.75 14.44
N ALA A 74 -18.25 -18.94 15.02
CA ALA A 74 -16.84 -18.83 14.69
C ALA A 74 -16.04 -20.09 15.02
N ASN A 75 -16.55 -20.93 15.93
CA ASN A 75 -15.98 -22.25 16.21
C ASN A 75 -16.09 -23.22 15.03
N LEU A 76 -17.09 -23.02 14.16
CA LEU A 76 -17.31 -23.85 12.97
C LEU A 76 -16.42 -23.42 11.78
N LEU A 77 -15.79 -22.25 11.88
CA LEU A 77 -14.97 -21.72 10.79
C LEU A 77 -13.59 -22.38 10.78
N ASN A 78 -13.21 -22.89 9.62
CA ASN A 78 -11.83 -23.27 9.33
C ASN A 78 -10.93 -22.02 9.21
N HIS A 79 -9.62 -22.22 9.07
CA HIS A 79 -8.65 -21.12 9.02
C HIS A 79 -8.93 -20.12 7.89
N ALA A 80 -9.43 -20.57 6.72
CA ALA A 80 -9.80 -19.67 5.63
C ALA A 80 -11.00 -18.80 5.98
N GLY A 81 -12.05 -19.38 6.56
CA GLY A 81 -13.21 -18.63 7.04
C GLY A 81 -12.86 -17.64 8.15
N ARG A 82 -11.96 -18.02 9.07
CA ARG A 82 -11.44 -17.10 10.09
C ARG A 82 -10.66 -15.94 9.47
N LEU A 83 -9.82 -16.22 8.46
CA LEU A 83 -9.08 -15.18 7.73
C LEU A 83 -10.02 -14.19 7.06
N THR A 84 -11.05 -14.69 6.36
CA THR A 84 -12.08 -13.84 5.74
C THR A 84 -12.79 -12.97 6.77
N LEU A 85 -13.20 -13.55 7.91
CA LEU A 85 -13.86 -12.80 8.98
C LEU A 85 -12.95 -11.71 9.57
N ILE A 86 -11.65 -11.99 9.74
CA ILE A 86 -10.68 -10.99 10.21
C ILE A 86 -10.56 -9.84 9.21
N GLN A 87 -10.44 -10.15 7.92
CA GLN A 87 -10.22 -9.15 6.89
C GLN A 87 -11.47 -8.32 6.59
N SER A 88 -12.66 -8.91 6.63
CA SER A 88 -13.91 -8.23 6.27
C SER A 88 -14.61 -7.55 7.47
N VAL A 89 -14.66 -8.20 8.63
CA VAL A 89 -15.42 -7.72 9.78
C VAL A 89 -14.51 -7.08 10.82
N PHE A 90 -13.51 -7.80 11.32
CA PHE A 90 -12.70 -7.28 12.42
C PHE A 90 -11.83 -6.09 12.01
N ALA A 91 -11.33 -6.09 10.77
CA ALA A 91 -10.58 -4.96 10.26
C ALA A 91 -11.42 -3.67 10.17
N SER A 92 -12.75 -3.76 9.99
CA SER A 92 -13.63 -2.60 9.84
C SER A 92 -14.07 -1.96 11.17
N ILE A 93 -14.14 -2.74 12.25
CA ILE A 93 -14.66 -2.27 13.56
C ILE A 93 -13.97 -1.00 14.08
N PRO A 94 -12.63 -0.88 14.07
CA PRO A 94 -11.95 0.27 14.65
C PRO A 94 -11.81 1.46 13.69
N ILE A 95 -12.06 1.27 12.39
CA ILE A 95 -11.74 2.26 11.33
C ILE A 95 -12.37 3.62 11.61
N TYR A 96 -13.65 3.66 11.96
CA TYR A 96 -14.37 4.91 12.25
C TYR A 96 -13.66 5.75 13.33
N TYR A 97 -13.17 5.11 14.37
CA TYR A 97 -12.51 5.77 15.50
C TYR A 97 -11.05 6.13 15.19
N MET A 98 -10.40 5.32 14.36
CA MET A 98 -9.00 5.51 13.97
C MET A 98 -8.74 6.75 13.10
N ASN A 99 -9.77 7.30 12.45
CA ASN A 99 -9.65 8.55 11.70
C ASN A 99 -9.42 9.78 12.58
N ASN A 100 -9.88 9.72 13.84
CA ASN A 100 -9.95 10.89 14.70
C ASN A 100 -8.94 10.88 15.84
N MET A 101 -8.28 9.76 16.11
CA MET A 101 -7.28 9.69 17.18
C MET A 101 -6.31 8.53 17.01
N LEU A 102 -5.13 8.71 17.57
CA LEU A 102 -4.13 7.65 17.69
C LEU A 102 -4.47 6.77 18.91
N PHE A 103 -4.71 5.49 18.67
CA PHE A 103 -5.00 4.54 19.73
C PHE A 103 -3.75 4.24 20.57
N SER A 104 -3.95 3.99 21.86
CA SER A 104 -2.86 3.58 22.73
C SER A 104 -2.31 2.22 22.33
N LYS A 105 -1.00 2.03 22.47
CA LYS A 105 -0.33 0.72 22.23
C LYS A 105 -0.99 -0.40 23.02
N LYS A 106 -1.44 -0.10 24.26
CA LYS A 106 -2.13 -1.06 25.15
C LYS A 106 -3.46 -1.56 24.55
N LEU A 107 -4.28 -0.66 23.99
CA LEU A 107 -5.54 -1.04 23.35
C LEU A 107 -5.29 -1.86 22.07
N LEU A 108 -4.38 -1.40 21.23
CA LEU A 108 -4.01 -2.11 19.99
C LEU A 108 -3.47 -3.51 20.28
N ALA A 109 -2.61 -3.64 21.29
CA ALA A 109 -2.08 -4.95 21.73
C ALA A 109 -3.20 -5.89 22.18
N LYS A 110 -4.17 -5.42 22.97
CA LYS A 110 -5.33 -6.21 23.41
C LYS A 110 -6.18 -6.69 22.21
N ILE A 111 -6.48 -5.81 21.26
CA ILE A 111 -7.25 -6.16 20.07
C ILE A 111 -6.47 -7.16 19.20
N THR A 112 -5.20 -6.90 18.97
CA THR A 112 -4.32 -7.79 18.21
C THR A 112 -4.22 -9.18 18.83
N ALA A 113 -4.14 -9.26 20.17
CA ALA A 113 -4.11 -10.53 20.88
C ALA A 113 -5.39 -11.36 20.65
N ILE A 114 -6.58 -10.72 20.68
CA ILE A 114 -7.84 -11.41 20.38
C ILE A 114 -7.85 -11.94 18.95
N VAL A 115 -7.52 -11.08 17.97
CA VAL A 115 -7.55 -11.44 16.54
C VAL A 115 -6.56 -12.57 16.25
N ARG A 116 -5.35 -12.49 16.82
CA ARG A 116 -4.32 -13.52 16.70
C ARG A 116 -4.76 -14.86 17.30
N THR A 117 -5.31 -14.83 18.51
CA THR A 117 -5.83 -16.04 19.18
C THR A 117 -6.97 -16.65 18.39
N PHE A 118 -7.90 -15.82 17.91
CA PHE A 118 -9.02 -16.28 17.08
C PHE A 118 -8.54 -16.94 15.78
N TRP A 119 -7.55 -16.38 15.09
CA TRP A 119 -7.04 -16.99 13.87
C TRP A 119 -6.43 -18.36 14.11
N TRP A 120 -5.64 -18.52 15.19
CA TRP A 120 -4.97 -19.79 15.48
C TRP A 120 -5.91 -20.85 16.07
N HIS A 121 -6.76 -20.47 17.00
CA HIS A 121 -7.51 -21.42 17.84
C HIS A 121 -9.04 -21.29 17.71
N GLY A 122 -9.54 -20.23 17.08
CA GLY A 122 -10.97 -19.90 17.13
C GLY A 122 -11.36 -19.30 18.48
N ILE A 123 -12.56 -19.59 18.95
CA ILE A 123 -13.04 -19.14 20.25
C ILE A 123 -12.49 -20.09 21.33
N GLN A 124 -11.67 -19.55 22.20
CA GLN A 124 -11.16 -20.30 23.34
C GLN A 124 -12.24 -20.43 24.41
N LYS A 125 -12.62 -21.66 24.76
CA LYS A 125 -13.54 -21.95 25.87
C LYS A 125 -12.85 -21.82 27.22
N ASP A 126 -11.58 -22.21 27.30
CA ASP A 126 -10.78 -22.20 28.51
C ASP A 126 -9.79 -21.03 28.50
N GLN A 127 -10.02 -20.03 29.36
CA GLN A 127 -9.19 -18.83 29.46
C GLN A 127 -7.83 -19.07 30.13
N HIS A 128 -7.64 -20.20 30.81
CA HIS A 128 -6.41 -20.52 31.52
C HIS A 128 -5.33 -21.13 30.63
N LYS A 129 -5.69 -21.68 29.47
CA LYS A 129 -4.72 -22.24 28.53
C LYS A 129 -4.09 -21.15 27.66
N LYS A 130 -2.77 -21.00 27.74
CA LYS A 130 -2.03 -20.11 26.86
C LYS A 130 -2.12 -20.60 25.41
N PRO A 131 -2.61 -19.77 24.47
CA PRO A 131 -2.73 -20.18 23.07
C PRO A 131 -1.36 -20.37 22.42
N MET A 132 -1.17 -21.49 21.71
CA MET A 132 0.04 -21.76 20.95
C MET A 132 -0.01 -21.06 19.59
N HIS A 133 0.97 -20.22 19.30
CA HIS A 133 1.13 -19.57 18.02
C HIS A 133 2.36 -20.14 17.31
N TYR A 134 2.20 -20.60 16.06
CA TYR A 134 3.27 -21.24 15.30
C TYR A 134 4.13 -20.23 14.54
N ARG A 135 3.59 -19.04 14.26
CA ARG A 135 4.30 -17.92 13.59
C ARG A 135 4.01 -16.60 14.29
N SER A 136 4.96 -15.67 14.19
CA SER A 136 4.79 -14.32 14.72
C SER A 136 3.65 -13.60 14.01
N TRP A 137 3.03 -12.66 14.70
CA TRP A 137 1.96 -11.84 14.09
C TRP A 137 2.45 -11.02 12.90
N ASP A 138 3.69 -10.53 12.98
CA ASP A 138 4.33 -9.78 11.91
C ASP A 138 4.49 -10.61 10.63
N ALA A 139 4.88 -11.88 10.77
CA ALA A 139 4.96 -12.79 9.62
C ALA A 139 3.60 -13.04 8.96
N ILE A 140 2.52 -13.06 9.75
CA ILE A 140 1.13 -13.23 9.26
C ILE A 140 0.65 -11.96 8.55
N CYS A 141 1.01 -10.79 9.08
CA CYS A 141 0.57 -9.50 8.56
C CYS A 141 1.22 -9.08 7.24
N LYS A 142 2.31 -9.73 6.82
CA LYS A 142 2.91 -9.48 5.51
C LYS A 142 1.93 -9.71 4.38
N THR A 143 2.19 -9.10 3.24
CA THR A 143 1.41 -9.33 2.03
C THR A 143 1.53 -10.79 1.58
N LYS A 144 0.60 -11.27 0.77
CA LYS A 144 0.67 -12.63 0.19
C LYS A 144 1.92 -12.82 -0.65
N ASN A 145 2.34 -11.78 -1.36
CA ASN A 145 3.56 -11.79 -2.18
C ASN A 145 4.83 -11.90 -1.32
N GLU A 146 4.80 -11.41 -0.10
CA GLU A 146 5.89 -11.52 0.88
C GLU A 146 5.76 -12.77 1.77
N GLY A 147 4.89 -13.71 1.41
CA GLY A 147 4.67 -14.96 2.14
C GLY A 147 3.84 -14.81 3.43
N GLY A 148 3.07 -13.73 3.58
CA GLY A 148 2.09 -13.53 4.64
C GLY A 148 0.66 -13.88 4.22
N LEU A 149 -0.32 -13.44 5.02
CA LEU A 149 -1.76 -13.61 4.77
C LEU A 149 -2.46 -12.29 4.40
N GLY A 150 -1.75 -11.17 4.38
CA GLY A 150 -2.29 -9.86 4.05
C GLY A 150 -3.24 -9.28 5.11
N ILE A 151 -3.11 -9.69 6.36
CA ILE A 151 -3.81 -9.06 7.48
C ILE A 151 -3.10 -7.74 7.80
N ARG A 152 -3.83 -6.64 7.82
CA ARG A 152 -3.23 -5.32 8.09
C ARG A 152 -2.91 -5.14 9.57
N LYS A 153 -1.75 -4.59 9.89
CA LYS A 153 -1.39 -4.17 11.24
C LYS A 153 -2.24 -2.97 11.65
N LEU A 154 -3.02 -3.10 12.71
CA LEU A 154 -3.94 -2.06 13.17
C LEU A 154 -3.22 -0.76 13.54
N GLU A 155 -2.00 -0.84 14.07
CA GLU A 155 -1.19 0.35 14.38
C GLU A 155 -0.87 1.16 13.13
N LEU A 156 -0.41 0.50 12.07
CA LEU A 156 -0.10 1.16 10.80
C LEU A 156 -1.34 1.66 10.08
N VAL A 157 -2.47 0.93 10.20
CA VAL A 157 -3.77 1.39 9.69
C VAL A 157 -4.15 2.70 10.37
N ASN A 158 -4.09 2.76 11.70
CA ASN A 158 -4.45 3.96 12.46
C ASN A 158 -3.56 5.16 12.08
N LYS A 159 -2.23 4.98 12.04
CA LYS A 159 -1.30 6.03 11.60
C LYS A 159 -1.59 6.47 10.15
N GLY A 160 -1.80 5.52 9.23
CA GLY A 160 -2.08 5.82 7.83
C GLY A 160 -3.40 6.58 7.62
N MET A 161 -4.41 6.32 8.44
CA MET A 161 -5.66 7.07 8.42
C MET A 161 -5.47 8.51 8.92
N LEU A 162 -4.71 8.68 10.00
CA LEU A 162 -4.39 10.02 10.53
C LEU A 162 -3.49 10.82 9.58
N ILE A 163 -2.55 10.18 8.88
CA ILE A 163 -1.75 10.83 7.83
C ILE A 163 -2.66 11.36 6.72
N ASN A 164 -3.63 10.56 6.26
CA ASN A 164 -4.61 11.00 5.27
C ASN A 164 -5.50 12.15 5.80
N THR A 165 -5.86 12.12 7.08
CA THR A 165 -6.61 13.21 7.71
C THR A 165 -5.76 14.48 7.79
N ALA A 166 -4.48 14.40 8.20
CA ALA A 166 -3.55 15.51 8.21
C ALA A 166 -3.30 16.09 6.81
N TRP A 167 -3.17 15.22 5.81
CA TRP A 167 -3.10 15.62 4.40
C TRP A 167 -4.30 16.48 3.98
N ARG A 168 -5.52 16.04 4.31
CA ARG A 168 -6.75 16.78 3.98
C ARG A 168 -6.81 18.16 4.65
N LEU A 169 -6.26 18.33 5.86
CA LEU A 169 -6.19 19.61 6.53
C LEU A 169 -5.31 20.64 5.79
N VAL A 170 -4.31 20.18 5.03
CA VAL A 170 -3.43 21.05 4.23
C VAL A 170 -3.93 21.19 2.80
N TYR A 171 -4.28 20.06 2.17
CA TYR A 171 -4.66 20.01 0.78
C TYR A 171 -6.01 20.72 0.51
N ASP A 172 -6.99 20.52 1.41
CA ASP A 172 -8.30 21.16 1.38
C ASP A 172 -8.41 22.21 2.48
N SER A 173 -7.56 23.24 2.40
CA SER A 173 -7.48 24.33 3.39
C SER A 173 -8.78 25.13 3.54
N ASN A 174 -9.68 25.08 2.55
CA ASN A 174 -10.97 25.76 2.54
C ASN A 174 -12.06 25.00 3.32
N SER A 175 -11.87 23.73 3.65
CA SER A 175 -12.84 22.97 4.43
C SER A 175 -13.07 23.58 5.81
N ILE A 176 -14.29 23.44 6.31
CA ILE A 176 -14.68 23.96 7.65
C ILE A 176 -13.74 23.42 8.73
N VAL A 177 -13.41 22.14 8.66
CA VAL A 177 -12.51 21.46 9.62
C VAL A 177 -11.11 22.08 9.58
N ALA A 178 -10.54 22.28 8.39
CA ALA A 178 -9.23 22.91 8.24
C ALA A 178 -9.20 24.33 8.81
N LYS A 179 -10.23 25.15 8.51
CA LYS A 179 -10.37 26.51 9.03
C LYS A 179 -10.47 26.54 10.56
N ILE A 180 -11.28 25.67 11.17
CA ILE A 180 -11.42 25.60 12.64
C ILE A 180 -10.10 25.18 13.29
N ILE A 181 -9.43 24.16 12.76
CA ILE A 181 -8.16 23.65 13.29
C ILE A 181 -7.06 24.71 13.15
N LYS A 182 -6.98 25.39 12.00
CA LYS A 182 -6.03 26.48 11.78
C LYS A 182 -6.25 27.62 12.76
N ALA A 183 -7.48 28.14 12.87
CA ALA A 183 -7.81 29.25 13.77
C ALA A 183 -7.51 28.93 15.24
N LYS A 184 -7.70 27.66 15.65
CA LYS A 184 -7.51 27.25 17.05
C LYS A 184 -6.06 26.95 17.42
N TYR A 185 -5.27 26.36 16.54
CA TYR A 185 -3.98 25.78 16.91
C TYR A 185 -2.76 26.43 16.24
N PHE A 186 -2.94 27.02 15.06
CA PHE A 186 -1.83 27.65 14.31
C PHE A 186 -2.31 28.81 13.41
N PRO A 187 -2.96 29.85 13.98
CA PRO A 187 -3.55 30.95 13.18
C PRO A 187 -2.52 31.68 12.32
N TYR A 188 -1.28 31.81 12.82
CA TYR A 188 -0.17 32.51 12.17
C TYR A 188 0.94 31.62 11.66
N ALA A 189 0.73 30.29 11.66
CA ALA A 189 1.70 29.29 11.23
C ALA A 189 1.09 28.37 10.19
N SER A 190 1.87 27.37 9.74
CA SER A 190 1.39 26.26 8.92
C SER A 190 1.19 24.99 9.77
N LEU A 191 0.59 23.94 9.19
CA LEU A 191 0.55 22.64 9.85
C LEU A 191 1.97 22.16 10.19
N TRP A 192 2.94 22.46 9.33
CA TRP A 192 4.32 21.98 9.42
C TRP A 192 5.08 22.61 10.58
N THR A 193 4.85 23.88 10.82
CA THR A 193 5.49 24.68 11.90
C THR A 193 4.59 24.86 13.11
N ALA A 194 3.41 24.25 13.14
CA ALA A 194 2.46 24.38 14.23
C ALA A 194 3.08 24.03 15.60
N PRO A 195 2.90 24.86 16.62
CA PRO A 195 3.53 24.70 17.92
C PRO A 195 3.03 23.45 18.66
N THR A 196 3.94 22.81 19.39
CA THR A 196 3.64 21.57 20.14
C THR A 196 3.33 21.80 21.62
N TYR A 197 3.58 22.99 22.15
CA TYR A 197 3.44 23.34 23.55
C TYR A 197 2.04 23.90 23.95
N VAL A 198 1.19 24.19 22.96
CA VAL A 198 -0.17 24.70 23.19
C VAL A 198 -1.08 23.58 23.72
N PRO A 199 -2.04 23.87 24.62
CA PRO A 199 -3.07 22.93 25.05
C PRO A 199 -3.81 22.33 23.86
N LYS A 200 -3.86 21.01 23.76
CA LYS A 200 -4.30 20.29 22.57
C LYS A 200 -5.36 19.24 22.85
N SER A 201 -6.35 19.17 21.97
CA SER A 201 -7.29 18.05 21.96
C SER A 201 -6.60 16.73 21.63
N THR A 202 -7.24 15.61 21.94
CA THR A 202 -6.74 14.28 21.58
C THR A 202 -6.54 14.12 20.09
N PHE A 203 -7.46 14.69 19.29
CA PHE A 203 -7.35 14.72 17.83
C PHE A 203 -6.07 15.45 17.39
N TRP A 204 -5.90 16.70 17.84
CA TRP A 204 -4.75 17.52 17.44
C TRP A 204 -3.42 16.92 17.91
N ALA A 205 -3.39 16.38 19.12
CA ALA A 205 -2.23 15.65 19.61
C ALA A 205 -1.87 14.43 18.73
N SER A 206 -2.89 13.76 18.19
CA SER A 206 -2.68 12.63 17.27
C SER A 206 -2.11 13.09 15.92
N ILE A 207 -2.62 14.19 15.37
CA ILE A 207 -2.10 14.79 14.13
C ILE A 207 -0.64 15.20 14.29
N LEU A 208 -0.29 15.92 15.38
CA LEU A 208 1.08 16.33 15.65
C LEU A 208 2.04 15.14 15.79
N SER A 209 1.58 14.03 16.38
CA SER A 209 2.43 12.83 16.57
C SER A 209 2.80 12.12 15.26
N ILE A 210 1.97 12.27 14.20
CA ILE A 210 2.23 11.63 12.90
C ILE A 210 2.74 12.61 11.85
N ARG A 211 2.81 13.91 12.15
CA ARG A 211 3.19 14.98 11.22
C ARG A 211 4.50 14.71 10.50
N HIS A 212 5.51 14.18 11.23
CA HIS A 212 6.82 13.88 10.67
C HIS A 212 6.80 12.85 9.54
N HIS A 213 5.87 11.86 9.60
CA HIS A 213 5.69 10.91 8.49
C HIS A 213 5.11 11.61 7.25
N LEU A 214 4.17 12.53 7.45
CA LEU A 214 3.61 13.28 6.33
C LEU A 214 4.67 14.17 5.69
N GLU A 215 5.40 14.92 6.50
CA GLU A 215 6.44 15.86 6.09
C GLU A 215 7.54 15.21 5.24
N LYS A 216 8.00 14.03 5.64
CA LYS A 216 9.04 13.27 4.93
C LYS A 216 8.65 12.90 3.49
N HIS A 217 7.36 12.74 3.24
CA HIS A 217 6.85 12.19 1.99
C HIS A 217 6.06 13.17 1.13
N VAL A 218 6.04 14.45 1.49
CA VAL A 218 5.44 15.51 0.66
C VAL A 218 6.50 16.26 -0.11
N THR A 219 6.07 16.94 -1.16
CA THR A 219 6.83 17.95 -1.90
C THR A 219 5.85 18.96 -2.48
N ILE A 220 6.34 20.14 -2.85
CA ILE A 220 5.55 21.15 -3.51
C ILE A 220 6.11 21.34 -4.92
N GLN A 221 5.25 21.27 -5.91
CA GLN A 221 5.57 21.61 -7.28
C GLN A 221 5.32 23.10 -7.50
N LEU A 222 6.36 23.81 -7.91
CA LEU A 222 6.36 25.25 -8.01
C LEU A 222 5.85 25.68 -9.39
N ILE A 223 4.78 26.50 -9.40
CA ILE A 223 4.17 27.07 -10.60
C ILE A 223 4.26 28.60 -10.53
N GLU A 224 3.53 29.25 -9.64
CA GLU A 224 3.60 30.72 -9.43
C GLU A 224 4.60 31.10 -8.34
N GLY A 225 5.08 30.15 -7.54
CA GLY A 225 6.01 30.41 -6.43
C GLY A 225 5.39 31.21 -5.29
N ASN A 226 4.07 31.19 -5.14
CA ASN A 226 3.35 31.85 -4.05
C ASN A 226 3.52 31.15 -2.69
N THR A 227 4.18 30.00 -2.66
CA THR A 227 4.52 29.24 -1.46
C THR A 227 5.52 30.01 -0.60
N SER A 228 5.29 30.06 0.72
CA SER A 228 6.23 30.68 1.67
C SER A 228 7.52 29.84 1.77
N ILE A 229 8.66 30.52 1.74
CA ILE A 229 9.98 29.91 1.90
C ILE A 229 10.13 29.26 3.28
N TRP A 230 9.54 29.87 4.32
CA TRP A 230 9.83 29.59 5.73
C TRP A 230 8.95 28.52 6.36
N ASN A 231 7.74 28.33 5.84
CA ASN A 231 6.69 27.62 6.55
C ASN A 231 6.19 26.36 5.85
N GLN A 232 6.83 25.92 4.75
CA GLN A 232 6.35 24.81 3.95
C GLN A 232 7.48 23.88 3.47
N PRO A 233 7.23 22.58 3.32
CA PRO A 233 8.24 21.58 2.89
C PRO A 233 8.42 21.56 1.37
N TRP A 234 8.87 22.66 0.79
CA TRP A 234 9.07 22.81 -0.65
C TRP A 234 10.44 22.33 -1.14
N CYS A 235 11.46 22.40 -0.27
CA CYS A 235 12.80 21.89 -0.56
C CYS A 235 13.31 21.01 0.60
N PRO A 236 14.36 20.21 0.42
CA PRO A 236 14.92 19.38 1.49
C PRO A 236 15.38 20.17 2.72
N MET A 237 15.85 21.41 2.52
CA MET A 237 16.47 22.26 3.52
C MET A 237 15.50 23.30 4.12
N TRP A 238 14.21 23.23 3.83
CA TRP A 238 13.24 24.29 4.19
C TRP A 238 13.21 24.66 5.68
N LYS A 239 13.55 23.72 6.58
CA LYS A 239 13.62 24.00 8.03
C LYS A 239 14.84 24.81 8.43
N ASP A 240 15.91 24.65 7.67
CA ASP A 240 17.20 25.26 7.98
C ASP A 240 17.37 26.61 7.27
N MET A 241 16.44 26.99 6.38
CA MET A 241 16.52 28.24 5.61
C MET A 241 16.69 29.49 6.50
N HIS A 242 16.06 29.52 7.69
CA HIS A 242 16.27 30.61 8.64
C HIS A 242 17.71 30.69 9.16
N ASN A 243 18.34 29.55 9.39
CA ASN A 243 19.72 29.48 9.90
C ASN A 243 20.76 29.74 8.80
N LEU A 244 20.37 29.50 7.54
CA LEU A 244 21.21 29.71 6.37
C LEU A 244 21.15 31.14 5.84
N LEU A 245 20.18 31.94 6.34
CA LEU A 245 20.02 33.33 5.90
C LEU A 245 21.16 34.19 6.40
N ASN A 246 21.94 34.78 5.49
CA ASN A 246 23.02 35.70 5.78
C ASN A 246 22.50 37.14 5.77
N LEU A 247 22.28 37.70 6.93
CA LEU A 247 21.77 39.05 7.10
C LEU A 247 22.85 40.15 7.00
N GLU A 248 24.12 39.80 7.24
CA GLU A 248 25.19 40.80 7.36
C GLU A 248 25.71 41.31 6.02
N GLN A 249 25.44 40.62 4.93
CA GLN A 249 25.97 40.95 3.60
C GLN A 249 24.89 41.40 2.59
N THR A 250 23.65 41.66 3.02
CA THR A 250 22.56 41.81 2.05
C THR A 250 21.92 43.17 2.06
N ASN A 251 21.95 43.85 0.90
CA ASN A 251 21.05 44.95 0.55
C ASN A 251 19.66 44.46 0.08
N TYR A 252 19.39 43.16 0.12
CA TYR A 252 18.13 42.57 -0.32
C TYR A 252 17.10 42.55 0.79
N GLN A 253 15.85 42.79 0.44
CA GLN A 253 14.73 42.51 1.33
C GLN A 253 14.66 41.00 1.59
N ILE A 254 14.33 40.61 2.81
CA ILE A 254 14.13 39.21 3.20
C ILE A 254 12.99 38.67 2.35
N PRO A 255 13.23 37.62 1.52
CA PRO A 255 12.19 37.07 0.67
C PRO A 255 11.17 36.30 1.51
N ASP A 256 9.89 36.41 1.18
CA ASP A 256 8.81 35.64 1.84
C ASP A 256 8.31 34.49 0.98
N LYS A 257 8.20 34.75 -0.31
CA LYS A 257 7.72 33.78 -1.29
C LYS A 257 8.87 33.18 -2.11
N ILE A 258 8.66 31.99 -2.63
CA ILE A 258 9.65 31.32 -3.48
C ILE A 258 9.88 32.12 -4.77
N SER A 259 8.83 32.74 -5.33
CA SER A 259 8.95 33.66 -6.47
C SER A 259 9.92 34.81 -6.25
N ASP A 260 10.13 35.22 -5.00
CA ASP A 260 11.11 36.28 -4.67
C ASP A 260 12.55 35.84 -4.92
N LEU A 261 12.80 34.54 -5.09
CA LEU A 261 14.10 33.94 -5.44
C LEU A 261 14.30 33.74 -6.94
N TRP A 262 13.34 34.19 -7.75
CA TRP A 262 13.45 34.12 -9.21
C TRP A 262 13.99 35.41 -9.79
N MET A 263 14.55 35.32 -11.00
CA MET A 263 14.95 36.50 -11.76
C MET A 263 13.72 37.33 -12.16
N THR A 264 13.88 38.63 -12.15
CA THR A 264 12.81 39.56 -12.56
C THR A 264 12.42 39.28 -14.02
N ASN A 265 11.13 39.06 -14.28
CA ASN A 265 10.55 38.75 -15.60
C ASN A 265 10.87 37.40 -16.21
N THR A 266 11.61 36.53 -15.54
CA THR A 266 11.84 35.15 -15.99
C THR A 266 11.49 34.17 -14.89
N LYS A 267 11.08 32.95 -15.26
CA LYS A 267 10.80 31.89 -14.31
C LYS A 267 12.05 31.00 -14.14
N GLU A 268 13.12 31.62 -13.68
CA GLU A 268 14.42 31.00 -13.47
C GLU A 268 14.98 31.41 -12.12
N TRP A 269 15.77 30.54 -11.50
CA TRP A 269 16.40 30.82 -10.21
C TRP A 269 17.43 31.94 -10.33
N ASP A 270 17.33 32.96 -9.50
CA ASP A 270 18.35 34.02 -9.39
C ASP A 270 19.55 33.48 -8.59
N ALA A 271 20.56 33.01 -9.32
CA ALA A 271 21.75 32.42 -8.73
C ALA A 271 22.51 33.41 -7.85
N CYS A 272 22.63 34.68 -8.27
CA CYS A 272 23.34 35.71 -7.51
C CYS A 272 22.63 35.98 -6.19
N LYS A 273 21.34 36.20 -6.23
CA LYS A 273 20.51 36.48 -5.05
C LYS A 273 20.51 35.31 -4.07
N ILE A 274 20.33 34.07 -4.56
CA ILE A 274 20.31 32.87 -3.72
C ILE A 274 21.68 32.64 -3.07
N THR A 275 22.77 32.77 -3.82
CA THR A 275 24.13 32.60 -3.27
C THR A 275 24.44 33.63 -2.20
N THR A 276 24.04 34.89 -2.41
CA THR A 276 24.25 35.96 -1.44
C THR A 276 23.41 35.73 -0.15
N LEU A 277 22.15 35.32 -0.30
CA LEU A 277 21.24 35.14 0.85
C LEU A 277 21.49 33.83 1.62
N PHE A 278 21.79 32.72 0.93
CA PHE A 278 21.78 31.38 1.50
C PHE A 278 23.02 30.53 1.23
N GLY A 279 23.97 31.08 0.45
CA GLY A 279 25.22 30.40 0.09
C GLY A 279 25.11 29.42 -1.07
N GLN A 280 26.27 29.01 -1.61
CA GLN A 280 26.40 28.17 -2.80
C GLN A 280 25.76 26.80 -2.65
N GLN A 281 25.89 26.15 -1.50
CA GLN A 281 25.30 24.82 -1.25
C GLN A 281 23.77 24.83 -1.38
N THR A 282 23.12 25.91 -0.95
CA THR A 282 21.67 26.08 -1.10
C THR A 282 21.31 26.25 -2.57
N LEU A 283 22.05 27.03 -3.33
CA LEU A 283 21.84 27.18 -4.77
C LEU A 283 21.91 25.83 -5.49
N ASP A 284 22.91 25.02 -5.19
CA ASP A 284 23.10 23.69 -5.83
C ASP A 284 21.90 22.76 -5.60
N VAL A 285 21.27 22.85 -4.42
CA VAL A 285 20.06 22.11 -4.10
C VAL A 285 18.83 22.69 -4.81
N LEU A 286 18.68 24.02 -4.85
CA LEU A 286 17.53 24.68 -5.47
C LEU A 286 17.52 24.52 -7.00
N LEU A 287 18.67 24.54 -7.64
CA LEU A 287 18.80 24.28 -9.09
C LEU A 287 18.29 22.88 -9.50
N GLN A 288 18.19 21.94 -8.55
CA GLN A 288 17.62 20.62 -8.81
C GLN A 288 16.08 20.60 -8.75
N ILE A 289 15.45 21.66 -8.25
CA ILE A 289 13.99 21.75 -8.14
C ILE A 289 13.45 22.35 -9.44
N PRO A 290 12.65 21.59 -10.21
CA PRO A 290 12.10 22.08 -11.45
C PRO A 290 11.01 23.13 -11.19
N LEU A 291 11.07 24.22 -11.91
CA LEU A 291 10.01 25.22 -12.01
C LEU A 291 9.06 24.81 -13.14
N ILE A 292 7.76 24.73 -12.85
CA ILE A 292 6.77 24.27 -13.84
C ILE A 292 6.27 25.47 -14.65
N PRO A 293 6.36 25.45 -15.98
CA PRO A 293 5.80 26.48 -16.84
C PRO A 293 4.27 26.61 -16.69
N GLY A 294 3.74 27.79 -17.03
CA GLY A 294 2.32 28.11 -16.98
C GLY A 294 1.88 28.81 -15.70
N ASP A 295 0.59 29.10 -15.60
CA ASP A 295 -0.03 29.84 -14.51
C ASP A 295 -0.81 28.93 -13.59
N GLY A 296 -0.95 29.34 -12.32
CA GLY A 296 -1.78 28.69 -11.32
C GLY A 296 -1.02 28.34 -10.02
N PRO A 297 -1.74 27.98 -8.98
CA PRO A 297 -1.16 27.79 -7.66
C PRO A 297 -0.17 26.64 -7.61
N ASP A 298 0.82 26.77 -6.74
CA ASP A 298 1.76 25.71 -6.40
C ASP A 298 1.01 24.45 -5.91
N ILE A 299 1.48 23.25 -6.28
CA ILE A 299 0.76 22.00 -6.02
C ILE A 299 1.47 21.18 -4.96
N LEU A 300 0.78 20.95 -3.85
CA LEU A 300 1.24 20.00 -2.83
C LEU A 300 1.08 18.56 -3.36
N CYS A 301 2.16 17.78 -3.34
CA CYS A 301 2.19 16.41 -3.85
C CYS A 301 2.64 15.41 -2.78
N TRP A 302 1.93 14.29 -2.70
CA TRP A 302 2.28 13.11 -1.92
C TRP A 302 3.15 12.17 -2.77
N LYS A 303 4.46 12.15 -2.54
CA LYS A 303 5.45 11.40 -3.34
C LYS A 303 5.13 9.91 -3.53
N PRO A 304 4.61 9.17 -2.54
CA PRO A 304 4.39 7.72 -2.66
C PRO A 304 3.19 7.30 -3.53
N ALA A 305 2.41 8.23 -4.05
CA ALA A 305 1.29 7.92 -4.94
C ALA A 305 1.52 8.57 -6.31
N SER A 306 1.28 7.84 -7.40
CA SER A 306 1.40 8.34 -8.77
C SER A 306 0.49 9.55 -9.05
N SER A 307 -0.69 9.57 -8.43
CA SER A 307 -1.61 10.72 -8.50
C SER A 307 -1.11 11.98 -7.79
N GLY A 308 -0.08 11.88 -6.94
CA GLY A 308 0.34 12.97 -6.04
C GLY A 308 -0.63 13.22 -4.88
N ILE A 309 -1.66 12.40 -4.69
CA ILE A 309 -2.69 12.56 -3.65
C ILE A 309 -2.51 11.49 -2.58
N CYS A 310 -2.48 11.92 -1.32
CA CYS A 310 -2.40 11.00 -0.19
C CYS A 310 -3.71 10.23 0.01
N SER A 311 -3.59 8.94 0.26
CA SER A 311 -4.69 8.08 0.70
C SER A 311 -4.25 7.24 1.90
N SER A 312 -5.20 6.78 2.72
CA SER A 312 -4.89 5.87 3.83
C SER A 312 -4.17 4.59 3.35
N LYS A 313 -4.43 4.14 2.12
CA LYS A 313 -3.77 2.98 1.50
C LYS A 313 -2.30 3.27 1.17
N SER A 314 -2.00 4.41 0.54
CA SER A 314 -0.63 4.80 0.21
C SER A 314 0.18 5.11 1.47
N ALA A 315 -0.42 5.81 2.46
CA ALA A 315 0.19 6.06 3.74
C ALA A 315 0.51 4.76 4.53
N TYR A 316 -0.41 3.80 4.54
CA TYR A 316 -0.16 2.47 5.13
C TYR A 316 1.04 1.77 4.48
N ARG A 317 1.14 1.79 3.14
CA ARG A 317 2.25 1.16 2.41
C ARG A 317 3.60 1.75 2.80
N VAL A 318 3.69 3.07 2.84
CA VAL A 318 4.90 3.78 3.26
C VAL A 318 5.33 3.36 4.67
N LEU A 319 4.40 3.41 5.63
CA LEU A 319 4.68 3.00 7.01
C LEU A 319 5.10 1.53 7.12
N ALA A 320 4.50 0.65 6.33
CA ALA A 320 4.87 -0.76 6.29
C ALA A 320 6.27 -0.98 5.70
N THR A 321 6.64 -0.22 4.68
CA THR A 321 8.00 -0.25 4.09
C THR A 321 9.04 0.30 5.08
N GLU A 322 8.76 1.41 5.76
CA GLU A 322 9.65 1.97 6.79
C GLU A 322 9.84 0.99 7.97
N GLU A 323 8.75 0.33 8.41
CA GLU A 323 8.84 -0.69 9.47
C GLU A 323 9.67 -1.90 9.04
N ALA A 324 9.51 -2.35 7.79
CA ALA A 324 10.27 -3.47 7.24
C ALA A 324 11.77 -3.15 7.10
N ALA A 325 12.11 -1.92 6.73
CA ALA A 325 13.50 -1.45 6.66
C ALA A 325 14.16 -1.42 8.03
N ASN A 326 13.43 -0.97 9.07
CA ASN A 326 13.95 -0.93 10.44
C ASN A 326 14.01 -2.31 11.11
N ASN A 327 13.16 -3.25 10.70
CA ASN A 327 13.07 -4.60 11.24
C ASN A 327 13.05 -5.60 10.07
N PRO A 328 14.21 -5.90 9.47
CA PRO A 328 14.26 -6.79 8.32
C PRO A 328 13.70 -8.17 8.71
N PRO A 329 12.76 -8.67 7.93
CA PRO A 329 12.13 -9.95 8.24
C PRO A 329 13.09 -11.11 8.01
N ALA A 330 12.91 -12.20 8.78
CA ALA A 330 13.59 -13.46 8.51
C ALA A 330 13.39 -13.86 7.03
N CYS A 331 14.47 -14.28 6.40
CA CYS A 331 14.45 -14.69 5.00
C CYS A 331 13.51 -15.91 4.82
N ILE A 332 12.69 -15.84 3.80
CA ILE A 332 11.83 -16.95 3.38
C ILE A 332 12.49 -17.57 2.17
N PRO A 333 12.67 -18.90 2.12
CA PRO A 333 13.20 -19.56 0.93
C PRO A 333 12.44 -19.17 -0.33
N VAL A 334 13.16 -18.87 -1.40
CA VAL A 334 12.57 -18.40 -2.67
C VAL A 334 11.55 -19.41 -3.21
N GLN A 335 11.82 -20.71 -3.06
CA GLN A 335 10.92 -21.78 -3.47
C GLN A 335 9.57 -21.72 -2.75
N VAL A 336 9.56 -21.36 -1.46
CA VAL A 336 8.31 -21.17 -0.71
C VAL A 336 7.48 -20.04 -1.30
N LEU A 337 8.12 -18.92 -1.64
CA LEU A 337 7.43 -17.77 -2.27
C LEU A 337 6.90 -18.16 -3.66
N GLN A 338 7.71 -18.82 -4.47
CA GLN A 338 7.32 -19.29 -5.81
C GLN A 338 6.09 -20.20 -5.76
N ILE A 339 6.05 -21.16 -4.82
CA ILE A 339 4.91 -22.05 -4.63
C ILE A 339 3.67 -21.25 -4.19
N LEU A 340 3.83 -20.34 -3.21
CA LEU A 340 2.73 -19.52 -2.74
C LEU A 340 2.17 -18.59 -3.83
N HIS A 341 3.04 -18.06 -4.69
CA HIS A 341 2.62 -17.23 -5.84
C HIS A 341 1.80 -18.02 -6.87
N LYS A 342 2.01 -19.34 -6.99
CA LYS A 342 1.15 -20.23 -7.81
C LYS A 342 -0.17 -20.54 -7.09
N VAL A 343 -0.12 -20.84 -5.77
CA VAL A 343 -1.29 -21.28 -4.99
C VAL A 343 -2.32 -20.15 -4.78
N TRP A 344 -1.89 -18.92 -4.46
CA TRP A 344 -2.84 -17.87 -4.10
C TRP A 344 -3.77 -17.42 -5.24
N PRO A 345 -3.28 -17.16 -6.47
CA PRO A 345 -4.14 -16.72 -7.58
C PRO A 345 -4.97 -17.84 -8.19
N ASP A 346 -4.55 -19.09 -8.05
CA ASP A 346 -5.19 -20.25 -8.67
C ASP A 346 -6.64 -20.40 -8.19
N LYS A 347 -7.61 -20.14 -9.07
CA LYS A 347 -9.05 -20.19 -8.75
C LYS A 347 -9.57 -21.61 -8.57
N SER A 348 -8.88 -22.63 -9.09
CA SER A 348 -9.25 -24.04 -8.94
C SER A 348 -9.02 -24.58 -7.54
N ILE A 349 -8.14 -23.94 -6.75
CA ILE A 349 -7.82 -24.40 -5.39
C ILE A 349 -8.78 -23.78 -4.36
N GLN A 350 -9.42 -24.64 -3.58
CA GLN A 350 -10.32 -24.18 -2.51
C GLN A 350 -9.61 -23.30 -1.48
N PRO A 351 -10.26 -22.26 -0.93
CA PRO A 351 -9.66 -21.34 0.06
C PRO A 351 -9.10 -22.04 1.31
N ARG A 352 -9.74 -23.13 1.76
CA ARG A 352 -9.25 -23.96 2.89
C ARG A 352 -7.93 -24.67 2.56
N VAL A 353 -7.78 -25.16 1.34
CA VAL A 353 -6.56 -25.80 0.85
C VAL A 353 -5.44 -24.77 0.67
N LYS A 354 -5.73 -23.61 0.09
CA LYS A 354 -4.76 -22.48 0.02
C LYS A 354 -4.21 -22.08 1.39
N THR A 355 -5.10 -21.95 2.37
CA THR A 355 -4.70 -21.57 3.73
C THR A 355 -3.90 -22.68 4.40
N PHE A 356 -4.23 -23.94 4.13
CA PHE A 356 -3.45 -25.09 4.57
C PHE A 356 -2.07 -25.11 3.92
N ALA A 357 -1.97 -24.93 2.60
CA ALA A 357 -0.69 -24.87 1.88
C ALA A 357 0.22 -23.77 2.46
N TRP A 358 -0.34 -22.59 2.77
CA TRP A 358 0.41 -21.55 3.46
C TRP A 358 0.91 -22.01 4.83
N ARG A 359 0.06 -22.66 5.65
CA ARG A 359 0.46 -23.17 6.97
C ARG A 359 1.55 -24.22 6.86
N LEU A 360 1.45 -25.12 5.90
CA LEU A 360 2.43 -26.16 5.62
C LEU A 360 3.79 -25.55 5.24
N LEU A 361 3.80 -24.73 4.19
CA LEU A 361 5.03 -24.12 3.65
C LEU A 361 5.69 -23.15 4.63
N ARG A 362 4.90 -22.53 5.50
CA ARG A 362 5.38 -21.65 6.56
C ARG A 362 5.67 -22.40 7.86
N LEU A 363 5.70 -23.72 7.86
CA LEU A 363 5.93 -24.57 9.03
C LEU A 363 5.04 -24.17 10.22
N ALA A 364 3.74 -24.01 9.95
CA ALA A 364 2.73 -23.52 10.88
C ALA A 364 1.62 -24.57 11.15
N LEU A 365 1.93 -25.84 10.89
CA LEU A 365 1.10 -26.98 11.29
C LEU A 365 1.54 -27.48 12.68
N GLY A 366 0.58 -28.01 13.45
CA GLY A 366 0.83 -28.62 14.76
C GLY A 366 1.20 -30.10 14.61
N THR A 367 2.32 -30.41 13.96
CA THR A 367 2.87 -31.78 13.94
C THR A 367 3.32 -32.19 15.34
N ALA A 368 3.39 -33.49 15.61
CA ALA A 368 3.69 -33.99 16.94
C ALA A 368 5.06 -33.49 17.44
N SER A 369 6.10 -33.54 16.62
CA SER A 369 7.44 -33.06 16.97
C SER A 369 7.46 -31.55 17.25
N ARG A 370 6.68 -30.75 16.48
CA ARG A 370 6.59 -29.31 16.70
C ARG A 370 5.85 -28.94 17.99
N VAL A 371 4.82 -29.72 18.35
CA VAL A 371 4.08 -29.53 19.60
C VAL A 371 4.94 -29.98 20.77
N HIS A 372 5.62 -31.14 20.67
CA HIS A 372 6.53 -31.66 21.69
C HIS A 372 7.61 -30.66 22.12
N LYS A 373 8.24 -29.94 21.12
CA LYS A 373 9.22 -28.89 21.41
C LYS A 373 8.72 -27.79 22.35
N LYS A 374 7.39 -27.59 22.44
CA LYS A 374 6.76 -26.58 23.30
C LYS A 374 6.08 -27.18 24.52
N ILE A 375 5.61 -28.40 24.41
CA ILE A 375 4.88 -29.16 25.44
C ILE A 375 5.49 -30.57 25.45
N PRO A 376 6.58 -30.79 26.23
CA PRO A 376 7.30 -32.06 26.23
C PRO A 376 6.46 -33.28 26.71
N SER A 377 5.35 -33.05 27.39
CA SER A 377 4.42 -34.12 27.80
C SER A 377 3.65 -34.77 26.64
N ILE A 378 3.66 -34.17 25.44
CA ILE A 378 3.01 -34.71 24.24
C ILE A 378 4.03 -35.50 23.45
N HIS A 379 3.76 -36.82 23.26
CA HIS A 379 4.62 -37.69 22.46
C HIS A 379 4.77 -37.19 21.01
N GLU A 380 6.02 -37.19 20.51
CA GLU A 380 6.36 -36.77 19.14
C GLU A 380 6.14 -37.86 18.07
N ALA A 381 5.71 -39.06 18.50
CA ALA A 381 5.52 -40.22 17.62
C ALA A 381 4.29 -40.07 16.70
N CYS A 382 4.42 -40.57 15.49
CA CYS A 382 3.34 -40.76 14.54
C CYS A 382 2.38 -41.84 15.02
N SER A 383 1.08 -41.54 15.07
CA SER A 383 0.05 -42.49 15.51
C SER A 383 -0.15 -43.70 14.59
N ARG A 384 0.47 -43.73 13.40
CA ARG A 384 0.38 -44.85 12.44
C ARG A 384 1.57 -45.78 12.46
N CYS A 385 2.79 -45.25 12.52
CA CYS A 385 4.02 -46.04 12.36
C CYS A 385 5.01 -45.91 13.53
N GLY A 386 4.75 -45.05 14.53
CA GLY A 386 5.60 -44.86 15.69
C GLY A 386 6.83 -43.95 15.46
N ASN A 387 7.22 -43.62 14.23
CA ASN A 387 8.35 -42.77 13.96
C ASN A 387 8.07 -41.29 14.35
N ILE A 388 9.13 -40.47 14.48
CA ILE A 388 8.99 -39.03 14.77
C ILE A 388 8.12 -38.36 13.72
N GLU A 389 7.04 -37.69 14.14
CA GLU A 389 6.11 -37.03 13.25
C GLU A 389 6.48 -35.54 13.07
N ASP A 390 7.27 -35.25 12.06
CA ASP A 390 7.44 -33.91 11.50
C ASP A 390 6.63 -33.76 10.21
N GLU A 391 6.71 -32.61 9.55
CA GLU A 391 5.98 -32.37 8.30
C GLU A 391 6.44 -33.26 7.16
N LYS A 392 7.71 -33.62 7.12
CA LYS A 392 8.30 -34.43 6.09
C LYS A 392 7.84 -35.90 6.21
N HIS A 393 7.93 -36.43 7.44
CA HIS A 393 7.40 -37.75 7.73
C HIS A 393 5.91 -37.84 7.42
N LEU A 394 5.12 -36.90 7.93
CA LEU A 394 3.66 -36.92 7.78
C LEU A 394 3.19 -36.94 6.32
N PHE A 395 3.85 -36.19 5.44
CA PHE A 395 3.38 -36.03 4.07
C PHE A 395 4.10 -36.93 3.05
N PHE A 396 5.30 -37.43 3.36
CA PHE A 396 6.09 -38.20 2.40
C PHE A 396 6.69 -39.50 2.96
N GLU A 397 7.24 -39.52 4.17
CA GLU A 397 8.02 -40.67 4.66
C GLU A 397 7.18 -41.73 5.36
N CYS A 398 6.02 -41.38 5.92
CA CYS A 398 5.12 -42.35 6.54
C CYS A 398 4.67 -43.38 5.52
N SER A 399 4.69 -44.67 5.91
CA SER A 399 4.25 -45.79 5.02
C SER A 399 2.84 -45.57 4.45
N PHE A 400 1.93 -45.01 5.26
CA PHE A 400 0.59 -44.66 4.81
C PHE A 400 0.60 -43.53 3.78
N ALA A 401 1.40 -42.48 3.97
CA ALA A 401 1.52 -41.40 3.01
C ALA A 401 2.11 -41.88 1.68
N ARG A 402 3.17 -42.72 1.73
CA ARG A 402 3.76 -43.33 0.54
C ARG A 402 2.75 -44.14 -0.28
N ALA A 403 1.94 -44.95 0.42
CA ALA A 403 0.89 -45.76 -0.22
C ALA A 403 -0.20 -44.86 -0.85
N VAL A 404 -0.60 -43.76 -0.20
CA VAL A 404 -1.55 -42.79 -0.77
C VAL A 404 -0.98 -42.12 -2.03
N TRP A 405 0.29 -41.68 -1.99
CA TRP A 405 0.92 -41.05 -3.17
C TRP A 405 1.05 -42.03 -4.33
N PHE A 406 1.44 -43.26 -4.07
CA PHE A 406 1.56 -44.31 -5.09
C PHE A 406 0.21 -44.67 -5.74
N ALA A 407 -0.83 -44.82 -4.92
CA ALA A 407 -2.18 -45.13 -5.36
C ALA A 407 -2.95 -43.95 -5.98
N SER A 408 -2.43 -42.72 -5.84
CA SER A 408 -3.06 -41.51 -6.41
C SER A 408 -2.93 -41.47 -7.94
N SER A 409 -3.75 -40.64 -8.60
CA SER A 409 -3.65 -40.38 -10.04
C SER A 409 -2.27 -39.81 -10.46
N ILE A 410 -1.50 -39.30 -9.50
CA ILE A 410 -0.14 -38.81 -9.72
C ILE A 410 0.87 -39.98 -9.82
N GLY A 411 0.59 -41.14 -9.18
CA GLY A 411 1.47 -42.30 -9.17
C GLY A 411 2.86 -42.01 -8.60
N LEU A 412 2.96 -41.11 -7.63
CA LEU A 412 4.24 -40.61 -7.14
C LEU A 412 4.98 -41.68 -6.33
N ARG A 413 6.15 -42.07 -6.80
CA ARG A 413 7.10 -42.89 -6.04
C ARG A 413 7.97 -41.96 -5.18
N VAL A 414 7.59 -41.86 -3.92
CA VAL A 414 8.30 -40.99 -2.97
C VAL A 414 9.77 -41.37 -2.80
N ASP A 415 10.07 -42.67 -2.92
CA ASP A 415 11.43 -43.23 -2.84
C ASP A 415 12.34 -42.76 -3.97
N ALA A 416 11.77 -42.41 -5.11
CA ALA A 416 12.48 -41.92 -6.30
C ALA A 416 12.70 -40.40 -6.26
N LEU A 417 12.19 -39.68 -5.24
CA LEU A 417 12.43 -38.26 -5.12
C LEU A 417 13.89 -37.98 -4.74
N PRO A 418 14.56 -37.02 -5.40
CA PRO A 418 15.95 -36.75 -5.13
C PRO A 418 16.12 -36.28 -3.69
N SER A 419 16.92 -37.04 -2.95
CA SER A 419 17.43 -36.80 -1.59
C SER A 419 16.44 -36.16 -0.60
N LEU A 420 15.94 -36.99 0.28
CA LEU A 420 15.11 -36.61 1.44
C LEU A 420 15.79 -35.66 2.43
N GLU A 421 17.08 -35.38 2.29
CA GLU A 421 17.84 -34.42 3.13
C GLU A 421 17.46 -32.96 2.88
N ARG A 422 16.88 -32.67 1.72
CA ARG A 422 16.43 -31.31 1.38
C ARG A 422 15.09 -31.00 2.06
N GLY A 423 14.87 -29.74 2.41
CA GLY A 423 13.66 -29.31 3.12
C GLY A 423 12.37 -29.60 2.35
N LEU A 424 11.26 -29.78 3.08
CA LEU A 424 9.92 -30.08 2.54
C LEU A 424 9.51 -29.20 1.34
N HIS A 425 9.82 -27.91 1.38
CA HIS A 425 9.47 -26.96 0.31
C HIS A 425 10.21 -27.28 -1.00
N ILE A 426 11.41 -27.85 -0.94
CA ILE A 426 12.18 -28.26 -2.13
C ILE A 426 11.52 -29.50 -2.73
N GLN A 427 11.10 -30.45 -1.92
CA GLN A 427 10.38 -31.65 -2.40
C GLN A 427 9.08 -31.26 -3.10
N ILE A 428 8.27 -30.40 -2.48
CA ILE A 428 7.04 -29.88 -3.10
C ILE A 428 7.34 -29.14 -4.41
N ALA A 429 8.39 -28.31 -4.45
CA ALA A 429 8.80 -27.60 -5.66
C ALA A 429 9.21 -28.58 -6.78
N THR A 430 9.96 -29.63 -6.43
CA THR A 430 10.37 -30.68 -7.37
C THR A 430 9.16 -31.42 -7.96
N ILE A 431 8.20 -31.81 -7.11
CA ILE A 431 6.96 -32.47 -7.57
C ILE A 431 6.16 -31.55 -8.51
N LEU A 432 6.09 -30.26 -8.22
CA LEU A 432 5.39 -29.28 -9.05
C LEU A 432 6.10 -28.94 -10.37
N GLN A 433 7.40 -29.21 -10.48
CA GLN A 433 8.21 -28.96 -11.68
C GLN A 433 8.40 -30.20 -12.55
N GLN A 434 8.57 -31.35 -11.93
CA GLN A 434 8.96 -32.61 -12.59
C GLN A 434 7.88 -33.69 -12.50
N GLY A 435 6.75 -33.40 -11.85
CA GLY A 435 5.63 -34.31 -11.72
C GLY A 435 4.94 -34.59 -13.06
N PRO A 436 4.15 -35.68 -13.15
CA PRO A 436 3.36 -35.99 -14.33
C PRO A 436 2.48 -34.80 -14.74
N SER A 437 2.20 -34.67 -16.04
CA SER A 437 1.35 -33.58 -16.57
C SER A 437 -0.06 -33.51 -15.96
N GLN A 438 -0.52 -34.60 -15.35
CA GLN A 438 -1.79 -34.68 -14.60
C GLN A 438 -1.69 -34.18 -13.15
N ALA A 439 -0.49 -33.89 -12.64
CA ALA A 439 -0.26 -33.41 -11.26
C ALA A 439 -0.53 -31.91 -11.15
N THR A 440 -1.78 -31.51 -11.05
CA THR A 440 -2.13 -30.11 -10.80
C THR A 440 -1.68 -29.66 -9.40
N THR A 441 -1.36 -28.39 -9.26
CA THR A 441 -1.07 -27.79 -7.94
C THR A 441 -2.21 -28.04 -6.95
N GLY A 442 -3.46 -28.00 -7.44
CA GLY A 442 -4.67 -28.26 -6.66
C GLY A 442 -4.71 -29.68 -6.10
N MET A 443 -4.50 -30.70 -6.95
CA MET A 443 -4.53 -32.11 -6.55
C MET A 443 -3.45 -32.42 -5.50
N ILE A 444 -2.21 -31.94 -5.71
CA ILE A 444 -1.10 -32.16 -4.77
C ILE A 444 -1.47 -31.64 -3.37
N PHE A 445 -1.94 -30.38 -3.27
CA PHE A 445 -2.31 -29.82 -1.98
C PHE A 445 -3.62 -30.38 -1.42
N SER A 446 -4.54 -30.91 -2.26
CA SER A 446 -5.75 -31.61 -1.81
C SER A 446 -5.41 -32.96 -1.17
N ILE A 447 -4.49 -33.75 -1.76
CA ILE A 447 -3.97 -35.00 -1.16
C ILE A 447 -3.31 -34.68 0.20
N MET A 448 -2.40 -33.70 0.25
CA MET A 448 -1.74 -33.30 1.48
C MET A 448 -2.74 -32.81 2.56
N TRP A 449 -3.76 -32.08 2.16
CA TRP A 449 -4.84 -31.67 3.06
C TRP A 449 -5.61 -32.87 3.63
N CYS A 450 -5.92 -33.88 2.81
CA CYS A 450 -6.60 -35.08 3.25
C CYS A 450 -5.72 -35.97 4.14
N LEU A 451 -4.42 -36.07 3.87
CA LEU A 451 -3.45 -36.70 4.78
C LEU A 451 -3.43 -36.00 6.14
N TRP A 452 -3.44 -34.67 6.17
CA TRP A 452 -3.54 -33.88 7.40
C TRP A 452 -4.84 -34.15 8.17
N LYS A 453 -5.98 -34.23 7.46
CA LYS A 453 -7.28 -34.60 8.04
C LYS A 453 -7.23 -36.02 8.62
N ALA A 454 -6.79 -36.99 7.83
CA ALA A 454 -6.71 -38.39 8.23
C ALA A 454 -5.83 -38.60 9.47
N ARG A 455 -4.70 -37.85 9.57
CA ARG A 455 -3.86 -37.83 10.76
C ARG A 455 -4.57 -37.25 11.96
N ASN A 456 -5.27 -36.12 11.81
CA ASN A 456 -5.98 -35.49 12.90
C ASN A 456 -7.16 -36.34 13.39
N ASP A 457 -7.91 -36.95 12.48
CA ASP A 457 -9.02 -37.82 12.82
C ASP A 457 -8.56 -39.07 13.60
N LEU A 458 -7.42 -39.66 13.21
CA LEU A 458 -6.83 -40.77 13.95
C LEU A 458 -6.38 -40.32 15.35
N ARG A 459 -5.68 -39.19 15.46
CA ARG A 459 -5.06 -38.74 16.70
C ARG A 459 -6.05 -38.22 17.73
N PHE A 460 -7.11 -37.55 17.30
CA PHE A 460 -8.06 -36.86 18.19
C PHE A 460 -9.44 -37.50 18.28
N ASN A 461 -9.86 -38.19 17.20
CA ASN A 461 -11.19 -38.80 17.08
C ASN A 461 -11.14 -40.34 17.04
N ASN A 462 -9.95 -40.92 17.04
CA ASN A 462 -9.70 -42.35 16.89
C ASN A 462 -10.32 -42.97 15.60
N LEU A 463 -10.47 -42.14 14.55
CA LEU A 463 -11.03 -42.54 13.24
C LEU A 463 -9.91 -42.82 12.24
N ASN A 464 -9.80 -44.10 11.86
CA ASN A 464 -8.80 -44.53 10.90
C ASN A 464 -9.33 -44.38 9.45
N TRP A 465 -8.66 -43.59 8.60
CA TRP A 465 -8.99 -43.45 7.20
C TRP A 465 -8.24 -44.50 6.38
N SER A 466 -8.95 -45.13 5.40
CA SER A 466 -8.33 -45.94 4.34
C SER A 466 -7.65 -45.05 3.30
N ILE A 467 -6.80 -45.65 2.46
CA ILE A 467 -6.15 -45.01 1.32
C ILE A 467 -7.22 -44.48 0.35
N ASP A 468 -8.20 -45.32 0.01
CA ASP A 468 -9.29 -44.98 -0.92
C ASP A 468 -10.09 -43.77 -0.42
N ARG A 469 -10.38 -43.70 0.88
CA ARG A 469 -11.08 -42.57 1.45
C ARG A 469 -10.28 -41.27 1.31
N VAL A 470 -8.94 -41.31 1.51
CA VAL A 470 -8.09 -40.14 1.32
C VAL A 470 -8.13 -39.67 -0.14
N LEU A 471 -8.02 -40.58 -1.08
CA LEU A 471 -8.01 -40.28 -2.51
C LEU A 471 -9.37 -39.78 -3.00
N HIS A 472 -10.45 -40.42 -2.61
CA HIS A 472 -11.82 -39.99 -2.95
C HIS A 472 -12.12 -38.59 -2.44
N GLU A 473 -11.79 -38.30 -1.18
CA GLU A 473 -11.96 -36.95 -0.59
C GLU A 473 -11.08 -35.91 -1.29
N ALA A 474 -9.83 -36.26 -1.66
CA ALA A 474 -8.94 -35.35 -2.37
C ALA A 474 -9.46 -35.01 -3.78
N MET A 475 -9.93 -36.02 -4.52
CA MET A 475 -10.58 -35.82 -5.81
C MET A 475 -11.85 -34.99 -5.72
N ALA A 476 -12.71 -35.24 -4.71
CA ALA A 476 -13.92 -34.46 -4.50
C ALA A 476 -13.61 -32.99 -4.18
N ILE A 477 -12.53 -32.70 -3.46
CA ILE A 477 -12.07 -31.36 -3.16
C ILE A 477 -11.54 -30.65 -4.41
N ASP A 478 -10.76 -31.33 -5.22
CA ASP A 478 -10.17 -30.78 -6.45
C ASP A 478 -11.26 -30.51 -7.49
N ASN A 479 -12.13 -31.48 -7.74
CA ASN A 479 -13.22 -31.39 -8.72
C ASN A 479 -14.28 -30.35 -8.34
N ALA A 480 -14.54 -30.09 -7.05
CA ALA A 480 -15.56 -29.15 -6.61
C ALA A 480 -15.31 -27.68 -7.04
N TYR A 481 -14.10 -27.36 -7.47
CA TYR A 481 -13.72 -26.03 -7.95
C TYR A 481 -13.28 -26.01 -9.42
N CYS A 482 -13.12 -27.18 -10.04
CA CYS A 482 -12.95 -27.34 -11.47
C CYS A 482 -14.30 -27.32 -12.20
N LEU A 483 -15.20 -26.40 -11.84
CA LEU A 483 -16.42 -26.21 -12.64
C LEU A 483 -16.02 -25.69 -14.03
N PRO A 484 -16.55 -26.28 -15.11
CA PRO A 484 -16.40 -25.70 -16.44
C PRO A 484 -16.96 -24.28 -16.37
N ILE A 485 -16.18 -23.29 -16.81
CA ILE A 485 -16.67 -21.94 -17.07
C ILE A 485 -17.80 -22.14 -18.10
N GLN A 486 -19.06 -22.01 -17.68
CA GLN A 486 -20.16 -21.93 -18.62
C GLN A 486 -19.88 -20.71 -19.51
N PRO A 487 -19.83 -20.86 -20.84
CA PRO A 487 -19.70 -19.74 -21.75
C PRO A 487 -21.04 -18.99 -21.73
N GLY A 488 -21.16 -17.94 -20.92
CA GLY A 488 -22.43 -17.22 -20.88
C GLY A 488 -22.62 -16.21 -19.75
N TYR A 489 -21.55 -15.66 -19.18
CA TYR A 489 -21.59 -14.37 -18.48
C TYR A 489 -20.21 -13.74 -18.59
N GLU A 490 -19.94 -13.15 -19.73
CA GLU A 490 -18.87 -12.18 -19.87
C GLU A 490 -19.25 -10.94 -19.07
N SER A 491 -18.71 -10.84 -17.87
CA SER A 491 -18.57 -9.54 -17.25
C SER A 491 -17.60 -8.72 -18.12
N GLN A 492 -18.17 -7.77 -18.84
CA GLN A 492 -17.45 -6.77 -19.64
C GLN A 492 -16.52 -5.93 -18.77
N HIS A 493 -15.42 -6.46 -18.28
CA HIS A 493 -14.28 -5.71 -17.71
C HIS A 493 -13.05 -6.64 -17.55
N THR A 494 -12.54 -7.17 -18.66
CA THR A 494 -11.14 -7.58 -18.76
C THR A 494 -10.61 -7.04 -20.07
N HIS A 495 -9.96 -5.90 -19.98
CA HIS A 495 -9.10 -5.42 -21.06
C HIS A 495 -7.92 -6.39 -21.22
N THR A 496 -8.08 -7.40 -22.04
CA THR A 496 -6.96 -8.01 -22.74
C THR A 496 -6.70 -7.13 -23.97
N PRO A 497 -5.47 -6.66 -24.19
CA PRO A 497 -5.17 -5.96 -25.44
C PRO A 497 -5.38 -6.95 -26.61
N PRO A 498 -6.07 -6.56 -27.66
CA PRO A 498 -6.18 -7.39 -28.87
C PRO A 498 -4.80 -7.56 -29.52
N PRO A 499 -4.58 -8.67 -30.23
CA PRO A 499 -3.33 -8.87 -30.95
C PRO A 499 -3.12 -7.74 -31.97
N ILE A 500 -1.88 -7.31 -32.11
CA ILE A 500 -1.44 -6.23 -32.99
C ILE A 500 -1.55 -6.73 -34.45
N SER A 501 -2.74 -6.75 -34.98
CA SER A 501 -3.00 -6.83 -36.42
C SER A 501 -4.38 -6.25 -36.68
N ASN A 502 -4.41 -5.13 -37.41
CA ASN A 502 -5.60 -4.44 -37.92
C ASN A 502 -6.33 -3.51 -36.95
N TRP A 503 -5.67 -2.44 -36.52
CA TRP A 503 -6.37 -1.23 -36.08
C TRP A 503 -6.68 -0.35 -37.30
N PRO A 504 -7.95 -0.07 -37.62
CA PRO A 504 -8.29 1.01 -38.53
C PRO A 504 -7.97 2.32 -37.80
N ILE A 505 -7.15 3.15 -38.42
CA ILE A 505 -6.88 4.54 -37.98
C ILE A 505 -8.19 5.31 -38.05
N PRO A 506 -8.77 5.84 -36.95
CA PRO A 506 -9.94 6.68 -37.07
C PRO A 506 -9.50 8.04 -37.66
N GLY A 507 -9.93 8.35 -38.85
CA GLY A 507 -9.70 9.66 -39.45
C GLY A 507 -9.25 9.66 -40.92
N ALA A 508 -9.20 8.54 -41.62
CA ALA A 508 -9.04 8.54 -43.08
C ALA A 508 -10.36 8.89 -43.75
N THR A 509 -10.74 10.16 -43.72
CA THR A 509 -11.66 10.70 -44.74
C THR A 509 -10.88 10.87 -46.02
N ASN A 510 -11.37 10.25 -47.09
CA ASN A 510 -10.93 10.49 -48.46
C ASN A 510 -10.99 11.98 -48.78
N ALA A 511 -9.83 12.64 -48.76
CA ALA A 511 -9.63 13.91 -49.43
C ALA A 511 -8.52 13.67 -50.44
N ALA A 512 -8.93 13.55 -51.68
CA ALA A 512 -8.06 13.62 -52.84
C ALA A 512 -7.36 14.97 -52.89
N ASN A 513 -6.06 14.92 -53.25
CA ASN A 513 -5.23 16.07 -53.67
C ASN A 513 -4.86 17.11 -52.61
N THR A 514 -3.80 16.82 -51.85
CA THR A 514 -2.88 17.85 -51.36
C THR A 514 -1.45 17.35 -51.42
N HIS A 515 -0.52 18.23 -51.75
CA HIS A 515 0.91 18.04 -51.92
C HIS A 515 1.52 17.10 -50.86
N MET A 516 2.30 16.09 -51.30
CA MET A 516 3.00 15.14 -50.47
C MET A 516 4.18 15.85 -49.78
N GLU A 517 3.94 16.30 -48.55
CA GLU A 517 5.01 16.69 -47.64
C GLU A 517 5.72 15.45 -47.10
N ASP A 518 7.05 15.48 -47.05
CA ASP A 518 7.88 14.42 -46.47
C ASP A 518 7.51 14.23 -44.98
N GLU A 519 6.98 13.07 -44.62
CA GLU A 519 6.58 12.76 -43.23
C GLU A 519 7.82 12.48 -42.37
N LEU A 520 8.12 13.37 -41.43
CA LEU A 520 9.26 13.28 -40.52
C LEU A 520 8.82 12.61 -39.23
N LYS A 521 9.47 11.49 -38.88
CA LYS A 521 9.18 10.73 -37.65
C LYS A 521 10.37 10.78 -36.71
N ILE A 522 10.11 11.11 -35.44
CA ILE A 522 11.10 11.16 -34.37
C ILE A 522 10.74 10.13 -33.35
N PHE A 523 11.53 9.07 -33.24
CA PHE A 523 11.37 8.02 -32.24
C PHE A 523 12.18 8.40 -30.99
N CYS A 524 11.55 8.38 -29.83
CA CYS A 524 12.16 8.72 -28.55
C CYS A 524 12.04 7.52 -27.61
N ASP A 525 13.16 7.08 -27.05
CA ASP A 525 13.24 5.95 -26.14
C ASP A 525 14.27 6.24 -25.03
N ALA A 526 14.09 5.65 -23.86
CA ALA A 526 15.04 5.77 -22.76
C ALA A 526 15.32 4.42 -22.07
N SER A 527 16.57 4.17 -21.78
CA SER A 527 17.00 3.01 -21.00
C SER A 527 17.55 3.44 -19.63
N VAL A 528 17.16 2.73 -18.57
CA VAL A 528 17.65 2.96 -17.21
C VAL A 528 18.55 1.80 -16.79
N CYS A 529 19.85 2.07 -16.63
CA CYS A 529 20.80 1.10 -16.13
C CYS A 529 20.88 1.20 -14.60
N LEU A 530 20.38 0.18 -13.89
CA LEU A 530 20.44 0.08 -12.44
C LEU A 530 21.83 -0.41 -12.05
N GLN A 531 22.67 0.45 -11.48
CA GLN A 531 23.93 0.03 -10.88
C GLN A 531 23.72 -0.29 -9.39
N ASN A 532 24.44 -1.30 -8.87
CA ASN A 532 24.31 -1.83 -7.50
C ASN A 532 24.76 -0.86 -6.38
N SER A 533 25.16 0.36 -6.69
CA SER A 533 25.52 1.40 -5.72
C SER A 533 24.46 2.49 -5.64
N PRO A 534 24.02 2.88 -4.44
CA PRO A 534 23.04 3.94 -4.27
C PRO A 534 23.59 5.27 -4.79
N GLY A 535 22.95 5.84 -5.81
CA GLY A 535 23.25 7.16 -6.37
C GLY A 535 23.87 7.19 -7.77
N SER A 536 24.09 6.05 -8.44
CA SER A 536 24.79 6.00 -9.73
C SER A 536 24.00 5.43 -10.91
N ASN A 537 22.67 5.54 -10.91
CA ASN A 537 21.88 5.13 -12.07
C ASN A 537 22.23 5.99 -13.28
N GLN A 538 22.61 5.36 -14.38
CA GLN A 538 22.81 6.02 -15.66
C GLN A 538 21.58 5.82 -16.53
N ILE A 539 21.15 6.90 -17.18
CA ILE A 539 20.04 6.88 -18.12
C ILE A 539 20.62 7.16 -19.50
N GLY A 540 20.37 6.26 -20.43
CA GLY A 540 20.61 6.48 -21.84
C GLY A 540 19.31 6.96 -22.52
N ILE A 541 19.37 8.06 -23.24
CA ILE A 541 18.28 8.54 -24.08
C ILE A 541 18.70 8.37 -25.53
N GLY A 542 17.87 7.69 -26.32
CA GLY A 542 18.03 7.50 -27.74
C GLY A 542 16.96 8.28 -28.51
N ILE A 543 17.36 9.05 -29.52
CA ILE A 543 16.45 9.74 -30.45
C ILE A 543 16.83 9.35 -31.85
N LEU A 544 15.87 8.82 -32.60
CA LEU A 544 16.05 8.48 -34.01
C LEU A 544 15.11 9.36 -34.85
N VAL A 545 15.69 10.15 -35.71
CA VAL A 545 14.96 10.99 -36.68
C VAL A 545 14.97 10.31 -38.04
N LEU A 546 13.80 9.97 -38.57
CA LEU A 546 13.62 9.38 -39.89
C LEU A 546 12.85 10.33 -40.78
N SER A 547 13.44 10.64 -41.95
CA SER A 547 12.75 11.28 -43.05
C SER A 547 12.39 10.21 -44.10
N LYS A 548 11.12 10.11 -44.45
CA LYS A 548 10.60 9.15 -45.43
C LYS A 548 10.09 9.90 -46.66
N SER A 549 10.81 9.79 -47.74
CA SER A 549 10.27 10.11 -49.07
C SER A 549 9.49 8.90 -49.59
N THR A 550 8.58 9.13 -50.52
CA THR A 550 7.47 8.28 -50.98
C THR A 550 7.76 6.82 -51.29
N ARG A 551 9.00 6.34 -51.31
CA ARG A 551 9.36 4.94 -51.56
C ARG A 551 10.49 4.37 -50.69
N ASN A 552 11.31 5.22 -50.04
CA ASN A 552 12.45 4.73 -49.22
C ASN A 552 12.73 5.68 -48.06
N VAL A 553 13.36 5.17 -46.97
CA VAL A 553 13.95 6.02 -45.92
C VAL A 553 15.04 6.89 -46.58
N SER A 554 14.82 8.18 -46.67
CA SER A 554 15.76 9.08 -47.36
C SER A 554 16.92 9.52 -46.46
N SER A 555 16.71 9.58 -45.14
CA SER A 555 17.77 9.84 -44.18
C SER A 555 17.40 9.32 -42.79
N ALA A 556 18.40 8.93 -42.00
CA ALA A 556 18.25 8.55 -40.62
C ALA A 556 19.37 9.21 -39.79
N SER A 557 19.02 9.91 -38.73
CA SER A 557 19.97 10.49 -37.78
C SER A 557 19.68 9.96 -36.38
N PHE A 558 20.72 9.47 -35.70
CA PHE A 558 20.61 8.93 -34.35
C PHE A 558 21.36 9.81 -33.36
N PHE A 559 20.70 10.19 -32.27
CA PHE A 559 21.27 10.98 -31.18
C PHE A 559 21.21 10.15 -29.89
N GLN A 560 22.29 10.11 -29.15
CA GLN A 560 22.37 9.42 -27.87
C GLN A 560 22.87 10.38 -26.80
N VAL A 561 22.15 10.46 -25.68
CA VAL A 561 22.51 11.29 -24.53
C VAL A 561 22.51 10.43 -23.28
N ALA A 562 23.56 10.53 -22.47
CA ALA A 562 23.64 9.89 -21.17
C ALA A 562 23.45 10.92 -20.06
N ILE A 563 22.52 10.65 -19.14
CA ILE A 563 22.24 11.51 -18.00
C ILE A 563 22.55 10.76 -16.71
N ARG A 564 23.37 11.34 -15.83
CA ARG A 564 23.64 10.80 -14.49
C ARG A 564 22.64 11.38 -13.50
N ARG A 565 21.48 10.72 -13.33
CA ARG A 565 20.49 11.03 -12.29
C ARG A 565 19.67 9.79 -11.95
N THR A 566 19.18 9.71 -10.71
CA THR A 566 18.20 8.72 -10.26
C THR A 566 16.81 9.14 -10.72
N LEU A 567 16.40 8.73 -11.91
CA LEU A 567 15.03 8.93 -12.41
C LEU A 567 14.27 7.60 -12.42
N GLU A 568 12.95 7.68 -12.25
CA GLU A 568 12.08 6.54 -12.52
C GLU A 568 12.01 6.28 -14.03
N PRO A 569 11.81 5.03 -14.50
CA PRO A 569 11.77 4.72 -15.93
C PRO A 569 10.79 5.60 -16.72
N LEU A 570 9.61 5.84 -16.16
CA LEU A 570 8.59 6.68 -16.81
C LEU A 570 9.02 8.16 -16.97
N GLU A 571 9.81 8.68 -16.04
CA GLU A 571 10.37 10.04 -16.13
C GLU A 571 11.49 10.09 -17.16
N ALA A 572 12.29 9.03 -17.29
CA ALA A 572 13.32 8.92 -18.31
C ALA A 572 12.71 8.95 -19.72
N GLU A 573 11.65 8.19 -19.95
CA GLU A 573 10.87 8.21 -21.21
C GLU A 573 10.29 9.58 -21.53
N ALA A 574 9.71 10.25 -20.53
CA ALA A 574 9.17 11.60 -20.72
C ALA A 574 10.26 12.62 -21.12
N ARG A 575 11.45 12.50 -20.53
CA ARG A 575 12.60 13.34 -20.89
C ARG A 575 13.14 13.05 -22.29
N ALA A 576 13.11 11.78 -22.71
CA ALA A 576 13.46 11.42 -24.09
C ALA A 576 12.53 12.12 -25.08
N LEU A 577 11.23 12.11 -24.81
CA LEU A 577 10.24 12.77 -25.64
C LEU A 577 10.40 14.31 -25.66
N LEU A 578 10.67 14.91 -24.50
CA LEU A 578 10.96 16.35 -24.39
C LEU A 578 12.23 16.73 -25.18
N LEU A 579 13.28 15.91 -25.10
CA LEU A 579 14.51 16.14 -25.85
C LEU A 579 14.27 16.04 -27.37
N GLY A 580 13.44 15.07 -27.81
CA GLY A 580 12.99 14.96 -29.20
C GLY A 580 12.23 16.21 -29.67
N ALA A 581 11.38 16.76 -28.83
CA ALA A 581 10.66 17.99 -29.10
C ALA A 581 11.63 19.20 -29.22
N LYS A 582 12.58 19.34 -28.29
CA LYS A 582 13.62 20.37 -28.32
C LYS A 582 14.47 20.26 -29.58
N LEU A 583 14.84 19.05 -29.99
CA LEU A 583 15.58 18.80 -31.21
C LEU A 583 14.78 19.22 -32.45
N ALA A 584 13.49 18.89 -32.48
CA ALA A 584 12.59 19.32 -33.58
C ALA A 584 12.52 20.85 -33.71
N VAL A 585 12.50 21.56 -32.56
CA VAL A 585 12.55 23.03 -32.55
C VAL A 585 13.90 23.54 -33.02
N ALA A 586 15.00 23.00 -32.48
CA ALA A 586 16.35 23.42 -32.85
C ALA A 586 16.69 23.20 -34.33
N LEU A 587 16.14 22.14 -34.92
CA LEU A 587 16.29 21.84 -36.36
C LEU A 587 15.25 22.55 -37.24
N ASN A 588 14.40 23.39 -36.65
CA ASN A 588 13.33 24.13 -37.33
C ASN A 588 12.41 23.27 -38.22
N LEU A 589 12.08 22.06 -37.71
CA LEU A 589 11.21 21.11 -38.41
C LEU A 589 9.76 21.57 -38.31
N GLN A 590 9.13 21.94 -39.41
CA GLN A 590 7.76 22.51 -39.41
C GLN A 590 6.69 21.47 -39.07
N VAL A 591 6.85 20.21 -39.50
CA VAL A 591 5.95 19.10 -39.20
C VAL A 591 6.79 17.89 -38.78
N ALA A 592 6.63 17.44 -37.56
CA ALA A 592 7.29 16.23 -37.07
C ALA A 592 6.35 15.43 -36.15
N THR A 593 6.25 14.13 -36.39
CA THR A 593 5.51 13.22 -35.52
C THR A 593 6.46 12.62 -34.50
N LEU A 594 6.23 12.90 -33.20
CA LEU A 594 6.97 12.30 -32.09
C LEU A 594 6.34 10.96 -31.71
N LEU A 595 7.16 9.93 -31.59
CA LEU A 595 6.73 8.56 -31.30
C LEU A 595 7.41 8.03 -30.02
N THR A 596 6.63 7.42 -29.14
CA THR A 596 7.07 6.72 -27.94
C THR A 596 6.34 5.39 -27.83
N ASP A 597 6.95 4.36 -27.29
CA ASP A 597 6.33 3.06 -27.03
C ASP A 597 5.53 3.06 -25.71
N ASN A 598 5.68 4.12 -24.89
CA ASN A 598 5.00 4.24 -23.62
C ASN A 598 3.56 4.77 -23.77
N GLN A 599 2.58 3.86 -23.70
CA GLN A 599 1.16 4.16 -23.85
C GLN A 599 0.63 5.16 -22.80
N VAL A 600 1.14 5.11 -21.55
CA VAL A 600 0.72 6.05 -20.49
C VAL A 600 1.15 7.46 -20.85
N LEU A 601 2.39 7.65 -21.30
CA LEU A 601 2.95 8.93 -21.68
C LEU A 601 2.23 9.50 -22.91
N ALA A 602 1.98 8.68 -23.93
CA ALA A 602 1.22 9.08 -25.10
C ALA A 602 -0.20 9.57 -24.73
N SER A 603 -0.91 8.85 -23.86
CA SER A 603 -2.25 9.23 -23.38
C SER A 603 -2.25 10.56 -22.63
N VAL A 604 -1.25 10.79 -21.78
CA VAL A 604 -1.13 12.04 -21.00
C VAL A 604 -0.88 13.24 -21.89
N ILE A 605 -0.03 13.10 -22.90
CA ILE A 605 0.28 14.18 -23.84
C ILE A 605 -0.91 14.49 -24.75
N GLN A 606 -1.61 13.47 -25.23
CA GLN A 606 -2.82 13.63 -26.06
C GLN A 606 -3.96 14.31 -25.30
N ALA A 607 -4.09 14.05 -23.99
CA ALA A 607 -5.10 14.70 -23.15
C ALA A 607 -4.92 16.22 -23.01
N ARG A 608 -3.78 16.78 -23.40
CA ARG A 608 -3.41 18.21 -23.31
C ARG A 608 -3.66 18.85 -21.93
N SER A 609 -3.80 18.05 -20.88
CA SER A 609 -4.03 18.52 -19.52
C SER A 609 -3.26 17.71 -18.49
N PRO A 610 -2.02 18.07 -18.16
CA PRO A 610 -1.20 17.39 -17.17
C PRO A 610 -1.78 17.46 -15.76
N ARG A 611 -2.73 18.37 -15.50
CA ARG A 611 -3.42 18.47 -14.20
C ARG A 611 -4.53 17.44 -14.04
N THR A 612 -5.27 17.12 -15.10
CA THR A 612 -6.40 16.18 -15.07
C THR A 612 -5.96 14.74 -15.27
N GLN A 613 -4.93 14.50 -16.07
CA GLN A 613 -4.39 13.18 -16.36
C GLN A 613 -2.85 13.16 -16.26
N PRO A 614 -2.27 13.33 -15.08
CA PRO A 614 -0.82 13.45 -14.94
C PRO A 614 -0.06 12.14 -15.18
N GLY A 615 -0.73 10.99 -15.34
CA GLY A 615 -0.10 9.67 -15.32
C GLY A 615 0.65 9.42 -14.02
N HIS A 616 1.77 10.11 -13.84
CA HIS A 616 2.50 10.22 -12.58
C HIS A 616 2.78 11.69 -12.27
N TRP A 617 2.67 12.11 -11.02
CA TRP A 617 2.82 13.53 -10.61
C TRP A 617 4.20 14.11 -10.99
N SER A 618 5.27 13.29 -10.98
CA SER A 618 6.63 13.71 -11.35
C SER A 618 6.78 14.08 -12.83
N LEU A 619 5.85 13.66 -13.69
CA LEU A 619 5.86 13.99 -15.10
C LEU A 619 5.38 15.42 -15.40
N ARG A 620 4.66 16.05 -14.46
CA ARG A 620 4.06 17.38 -14.69
C ARG A 620 5.07 18.42 -15.17
N PRO A 621 6.28 18.56 -14.58
CA PRO A 621 7.25 19.53 -15.07
C PRO A 621 7.64 19.27 -16.52
N VAL A 622 7.95 18.02 -16.86
CA VAL A 622 8.41 17.62 -18.20
C VAL A 622 7.31 17.81 -19.25
N ILE A 623 6.07 17.42 -18.91
CA ILE A 623 4.91 17.55 -19.81
C ILE A 623 4.50 19.02 -19.99
N ALA A 624 4.58 19.84 -18.94
CA ALA A 624 4.30 21.26 -19.04
C ALA A 624 5.29 21.96 -19.97
N GLU A 625 6.58 21.65 -19.85
CA GLU A 625 7.62 22.18 -20.75
C GLU A 625 7.41 21.70 -22.19
N PHE A 626 7.03 20.43 -22.38
CA PHE A 626 6.68 19.87 -23.68
C PHE A 626 5.50 20.63 -24.33
N GLN A 627 4.43 20.88 -23.55
CA GLN A 627 3.26 21.62 -24.03
C GLN A 627 3.57 23.06 -24.36
N GLU A 628 4.43 23.73 -23.60
CA GLU A 628 4.88 25.08 -23.90
C GLU A 628 5.65 25.14 -25.24
N LEU A 629 6.54 24.17 -25.49
CA LEU A 629 7.24 24.05 -26.77
C LEU A 629 6.26 23.78 -27.92
N ALA A 630 5.24 22.94 -27.69
CA ALA A 630 4.23 22.65 -28.72
C ALA A 630 3.28 23.82 -29.00
N SER A 631 3.02 24.71 -28.03
CA SER A 631 2.13 25.87 -28.17
C SER A 631 2.82 27.06 -28.85
N LYS A 632 4.14 27.14 -28.84
CA LYS A 632 4.94 28.19 -29.53
C LYS A 632 5.07 27.94 -31.03
N ARG A 633 4.51 26.87 -31.54
CA ARG A 633 4.38 26.51 -32.95
C ARG A 633 2.95 26.61 -33.42
#